data_35cac32f2288a5918d8972d30e290932
#
_entry.id   35cac32f2288a5918d8972d30e290932
#
_cell.length_a   1.000
_cell.length_b   1.000
_cell.length_c   1.000
_cell.angle_alpha   90.00
_cell.angle_beta   90.00
_cell.angle_gamma   90.00
#
_symmetry.space_group_name_H-M   'P 1'
#
loop_
_entity.id
_entity.type
_entity.pdbx_description
1 polymer ?
#
loop_
_entity_poly.entity_id
_entity_poly.type
_entity_poly.pdbx_seq_one_letter_code
_entity_poly.pdbx_strand_id
1 'polypeptide(L)'
;MTVRIDEVDRKILVELQRDAGQSLDEIARRVGSSKTPVWNRIRKLREAGVIGRQTVVLDAEALGFEACFFVLIRTSEHEATWQARFLKALQDRPEVQEAHRLAGDIDYILKVRVRNARAYDAFYQALISEARVHNVTALLSMEEIKSTTMLPLEG
;
A
#
# COMPACT_ATOMS: atom_id res chain seq x y z
N MET A 1 -0.25 -13.29 -15.44
CA MET A 1 -0.64 -14.72 -15.29
C MET A 1 -1.27 -14.89 -13.93
N THR A 2 -2.49 -15.44 -13.85
CA THR A 2 -3.15 -15.74 -12.57
C THR A 2 -2.59 -17.06 -12.04
N VAL A 3 -2.04 -17.05 -10.82
CA VAL A 3 -1.55 -18.26 -10.16
C VAL A 3 -2.74 -19.08 -9.69
N ARG A 4 -2.76 -20.38 -10.01
CA ARG A 4 -3.80 -21.27 -9.53
C ARG A 4 -3.53 -21.65 -8.07
N ILE A 5 -4.45 -21.30 -7.19
CA ILE A 5 -4.43 -21.65 -5.77
C ILE A 5 -5.58 -22.61 -5.46
N ASP A 6 -5.34 -23.59 -4.60
CA ASP A 6 -6.37 -24.52 -4.12
C ASP A 6 -7.02 -24.03 -2.80
N GLU A 7 -7.97 -24.81 -2.27
CA GLU A 7 -8.68 -24.44 -1.04
C GLU A 7 -7.76 -24.36 0.17
N VAL A 8 -6.76 -25.24 0.27
CA VAL A 8 -5.80 -25.23 1.38
C VAL A 8 -4.89 -24.00 1.29
N ASP A 9 -4.46 -23.65 0.08
CA ASP A 9 -3.68 -22.42 -0.15
C ASP A 9 -4.48 -21.17 0.27
N ARG A 10 -5.79 -21.10 -0.06
CA ARG A 10 -6.66 -20.00 0.39
C ARG A 10 -6.74 -19.91 1.90
N LYS A 11 -6.96 -21.01 2.59
CA LYS A 11 -7.01 -21.04 4.06
C LYS A 11 -5.68 -20.56 4.67
N ILE A 12 -4.55 -21.01 4.13
CA ILE A 12 -3.22 -20.54 4.54
C ILE A 12 -3.09 -19.02 4.35
N LEU A 13 -3.48 -18.51 3.17
CA LEU A 13 -3.40 -17.08 2.86
C LEU A 13 -4.32 -16.24 3.75
N VAL A 14 -5.51 -16.73 4.09
CA VAL A 14 -6.41 -16.06 5.04
C VAL A 14 -5.76 -15.94 6.42
N GLU A 15 -5.17 -17.02 6.93
CA GLU A 15 -4.48 -16.99 8.24
C GLU A 15 -3.27 -16.04 8.21
N LEU A 16 -2.47 -16.06 7.16
CA LEU A 16 -1.32 -15.16 7.02
C LEU A 16 -1.72 -13.69 6.87
N GLN A 17 -2.87 -13.38 6.26
CA GLN A 17 -3.40 -12.02 6.19
C GLN A 17 -3.90 -11.52 7.55
N ARG A 18 -4.42 -12.42 8.40
CA ARG A 18 -4.86 -12.08 9.76
C ARG A 18 -3.68 -11.76 10.67
N ASP A 19 -2.70 -12.65 10.67
CA ASP A 19 -1.48 -12.49 11.46
C ASP A 19 -0.34 -13.30 10.84
N ALA A 20 0.62 -12.60 10.27
CA ALA A 20 1.82 -13.22 9.69
C ALA A 20 2.86 -13.65 10.75
N GLY A 21 2.65 -13.28 12.01
CA GLY A 21 3.50 -13.66 13.15
C GLY A 21 3.18 -15.04 13.75
N GLN A 22 2.09 -15.69 13.30
CA GLN A 22 1.71 -17.02 13.76
C GLN A 22 2.81 -18.05 13.47
N SER A 23 2.95 -19.02 14.36
CA SER A 23 3.80 -20.17 14.11
C SER A 23 3.23 -21.10 13.01
N LEU A 24 4.11 -21.82 12.31
CA LEU A 24 3.66 -22.81 11.32
C LEU A 24 2.76 -23.88 11.92
N ASP A 25 2.97 -24.23 13.18
CA ASP A 25 2.15 -25.23 13.87
C ASP A 25 0.73 -24.73 14.13
N GLU A 26 0.57 -23.44 14.45
CA GLU A 26 -0.74 -22.81 14.58
C GLU A 26 -1.48 -22.73 13.25
N ILE A 27 -0.82 -22.27 12.20
CA ILE A 27 -1.41 -22.22 10.86
C ILE A 27 -1.83 -23.63 10.42
N ALA A 28 -0.95 -24.62 10.58
CA ALA A 28 -1.23 -26.01 10.21
C ALA A 28 -2.49 -26.56 10.91
N ARG A 29 -2.60 -26.33 12.21
CA ARG A 29 -3.77 -26.71 13.00
C ARG A 29 -5.06 -26.07 12.48
N ARG A 30 -5.02 -24.75 12.18
CA ARG A 30 -6.20 -23.99 11.73
C ARG A 30 -6.67 -24.39 10.34
N VAL A 31 -5.74 -24.73 9.45
CA VAL A 31 -6.06 -25.17 8.08
C VAL A 31 -6.31 -26.67 7.96
N GLY A 32 -6.24 -27.42 9.06
CA GLY A 32 -6.47 -28.88 9.08
C GLY A 32 -5.36 -29.66 8.36
N SER A 33 -4.11 -29.27 8.51
CA SER A 33 -2.95 -29.90 7.87
C SER A 33 -1.80 -30.10 8.88
N SER A 34 -0.65 -30.57 8.41
CA SER A 34 0.58 -30.67 9.21
C SER A 34 1.60 -29.61 8.77
N LYS A 35 2.60 -29.36 9.61
CA LYS A 35 3.60 -28.29 9.45
C LYS A 35 4.34 -28.34 8.12
N THR A 36 4.85 -29.51 7.72
CA THR A 36 5.69 -29.66 6.52
C THR A 36 4.94 -29.32 5.22
N PRO A 37 3.72 -29.84 4.96
CA PRO A 37 2.92 -29.42 3.81
C PRO A 37 2.61 -27.92 3.81
N VAL A 38 2.27 -27.32 4.95
CA VAL A 38 1.99 -25.88 5.06
C VAL A 38 3.23 -25.08 4.72
N TRP A 39 4.40 -25.43 5.27
CA TRP A 39 5.66 -24.77 4.95
C TRP A 39 5.98 -24.81 3.45
N ASN A 40 5.82 -26.00 2.82
CA ASN A 40 6.06 -26.17 1.39
C ASN A 40 5.11 -25.33 0.53
N ARG A 41 3.82 -25.21 0.93
CA ARG A 41 2.84 -24.37 0.24
C ARG A 41 3.17 -22.88 0.38
N ILE A 42 3.49 -22.40 1.57
CA ILE A 42 3.91 -21.00 1.80
C ILE A 42 5.13 -20.67 0.95
N ARG A 43 6.12 -21.55 0.90
CA ARG A 43 7.31 -21.37 0.06
C ARG A 43 6.95 -21.23 -1.41
N LYS A 44 6.12 -22.13 -1.96
CA LYS A 44 5.65 -22.06 -3.36
C LYS A 44 4.86 -20.78 -3.65
N LEU A 45 4.00 -20.33 -2.73
CA LEU A 45 3.24 -19.12 -2.88
C LEU A 45 4.14 -17.86 -2.87
N ARG A 46 5.24 -17.87 -2.11
CA ARG A 46 6.27 -16.84 -2.15
C ARG A 46 7.04 -16.85 -3.47
N GLU A 47 7.51 -18.01 -3.90
CA GLU A 47 8.23 -18.19 -5.17
C GLU A 47 7.36 -17.78 -6.37
N ALA A 48 6.05 -18.02 -6.30
CA ALA A 48 5.07 -17.60 -7.30
C ALA A 48 4.67 -16.11 -7.21
N GLY A 49 5.18 -15.35 -6.24
CA GLY A 49 4.86 -13.93 -6.04
C GLY A 49 3.46 -13.65 -5.48
N VAL A 50 2.71 -14.69 -5.03
CA VAL A 50 1.41 -14.52 -4.38
C VAL A 50 1.57 -13.90 -2.99
N ILE A 51 2.57 -14.34 -2.24
CA ILE A 51 2.96 -13.73 -0.97
C ILE A 51 4.13 -12.78 -1.23
N GLY A 52 3.87 -11.49 -1.08
CA GLY A 52 4.88 -10.45 -1.18
C GLY A 52 5.73 -10.33 0.08
N ARG A 53 6.31 -9.14 0.30
CA ARG A 53 7.09 -8.84 1.50
C ARG A 53 6.20 -8.83 2.73
N GLN A 54 6.72 -9.29 3.85
CA GLN A 54 6.12 -9.12 5.17
C GLN A 54 6.64 -7.82 5.78
N THR A 55 5.76 -7.08 6.45
CA THR A 55 6.10 -5.83 7.13
C THR A 55 5.28 -5.69 8.41
N VAL A 56 5.70 -4.80 9.28
CA VAL A 56 4.94 -4.40 10.46
C VAL A 56 4.09 -3.18 10.11
N VAL A 57 2.84 -3.19 10.52
CA VAL A 57 1.96 -2.02 10.45
C VAL A 57 2.16 -1.23 11.74
N LEU A 58 2.52 0.04 11.60
CA LEU A 58 2.75 0.95 12.71
C LEU A 58 1.51 1.84 12.91
N ASP A 59 1.24 2.17 14.16
CA ASP A 59 0.25 3.18 14.51
C ASP A 59 0.87 4.56 14.24
N ALA A 60 0.36 5.22 13.20
CA ALA A 60 0.88 6.50 12.74
C ALA A 60 0.64 7.62 13.77
N GLU A 61 -0.52 7.63 14.43
CA GLU A 61 -0.87 8.64 15.43
C GLU A 61 -0.02 8.51 16.68
N ALA A 62 0.19 7.26 17.14
CA ALA A 62 1.07 6.97 18.27
C ALA A 62 2.53 7.42 18.02
N LEU A 63 2.94 7.52 16.75
CA LEU A 63 4.25 8.02 16.33
C LEU A 63 4.27 9.51 15.96
N GLY A 64 3.14 10.21 16.15
CA GLY A 64 3.02 11.65 15.88
C GLY A 64 2.85 12.00 14.41
N PHE A 65 2.40 11.08 13.57
CA PHE A 65 2.00 11.32 12.17
C PHE A 65 0.47 11.48 12.09
N GLU A 66 -0.05 12.56 12.66
CA GLU A 66 -1.48 12.77 12.89
C GLU A 66 -2.26 13.17 11.62
N ALA A 67 -1.58 13.78 10.62
CA ALA A 67 -2.25 14.30 9.45
C ALA A 67 -2.11 13.36 8.25
N CYS A 68 -3.25 12.96 7.67
CA CYS A 68 -3.33 12.20 6.44
C CYS A 68 -4.04 13.05 5.38
N PHE A 69 -3.40 13.23 4.22
CA PHE A 69 -3.99 13.95 3.09
C PHE A 69 -4.18 13.01 1.91
N PHE A 70 -5.33 13.13 1.25
CA PHE A 70 -5.53 12.61 -0.10
C PHE A 70 -5.30 13.74 -1.08
N VAL A 71 -4.30 13.58 -1.94
CA VAL A 71 -3.85 14.63 -2.87
C VAL A 71 -4.24 14.22 -4.29
N LEU A 72 -5.12 15.01 -4.90
CA LEU A 72 -5.61 14.82 -6.24
C LEU A 72 -4.82 15.71 -7.18
N ILE A 73 -4.28 15.15 -8.25
CA ILE A 73 -3.44 15.84 -9.21
C ILE A 73 -4.04 15.72 -10.59
N ARG A 74 -4.18 16.87 -11.26
CA ARG A 74 -4.42 16.96 -12.71
C ARG A 74 -3.18 17.49 -13.38
N THR A 75 -2.86 16.99 -14.56
CA THR A 75 -1.74 17.48 -15.34
C THR A 75 -2.14 17.59 -16.82
N SER A 76 -1.69 18.65 -17.47
CA SER A 76 -1.69 18.76 -18.91
C SER A 76 -0.40 18.25 -19.56
N GLU A 77 0.59 17.93 -18.73
CA GLU A 77 1.89 17.45 -19.16
C GLU A 77 1.84 15.92 -19.33
N HIS A 78 2.00 15.47 -20.56
CA HIS A 78 2.00 14.04 -20.89
C HIS A 78 3.34 13.56 -21.45
N GLU A 79 4.36 14.41 -21.41
CA GLU A 79 5.71 14.04 -21.86
C GLU A 79 6.32 12.97 -20.95
N ALA A 80 6.96 11.97 -21.56
CA ALA A 80 7.59 10.87 -20.85
C ALA A 80 8.67 11.35 -19.86
N THR A 81 9.38 12.42 -20.20
CA THR A 81 10.40 13.04 -19.35
C THR A 81 9.81 13.68 -18.10
N TRP A 82 8.68 14.36 -18.22
CA TRP A 82 7.95 14.91 -17.09
C TRP A 82 7.43 13.78 -16.18
N GLN A 83 6.78 12.78 -16.78
CA GLN A 83 6.23 11.65 -16.04
C GLN A 83 7.31 10.90 -15.25
N ALA A 84 8.47 10.61 -15.85
CA ALA A 84 9.57 9.95 -15.18
C ALA A 84 10.08 10.77 -13.98
N ARG A 85 10.21 12.09 -14.13
CA ARG A 85 10.61 13.00 -13.05
C ARG A 85 9.58 13.04 -11.92
N PHE A 86 8.29 13.12 -12.26
CA PHE A 86 7.20 13.12 -11.30
C PHE A 86 7.15 11.81 -10.51
N LEU A 87 7.19 10.65 -11.19
CA LEU A 87 7.19 9.36 -10.53
C LEU A 87 8.41 9.18 -9.60
N LYS A 88 9.58 9.63 -10.04
CA LYS A 88 10.77 9.62 -9.19
C LYS A 88 10.59 10.52 -7.96
N ALA A 89 10.06 11.72 -8.14
CA ALA A 89 9.79 12.64 -7.04
C ALA A 89 8.82 12.03 -6.01
N LEU A 90 7.84 11.23 -6.43
CA LEU A 90 6.94 10.51 -5.51
C LEU A 90 7.65 9.36 -4.78
N GLN A 91 8.46 8.58 -5.49
CA GLN A 91 9.19 7.45 -4.92
C GLN A 91 10.23 7.87 -3.88
N ASP A 92 10.87 9.02 -4.08
CA ASP A 92 11.92 9.55 -3.19
C ASP A 92 11.34 10.20 -1.91
N ARG A 93 10.01 10.34 -1.80
CA ARG A 93 9.34 10.98 -0.65
C ARG A 93 8.69 9.97 0.28
N PRO A 94 9.23 9.79 1.50
CA PRO A 94 8.69 8.85 2.47
C PRO A 94 7.28 9.23 2.98
N GLU A 95 6.88 10.49 2.85
CA GLU A 95 5.55 10.96 3.21
C GLU A 95 4.46 10.38 2.30
N VAL A 96 4.82 9.99 1.06
CA VAL A 96 3.89 9.37 0.11
C VAL A 96 3.78 7.89 0.43
N GLN A 97 2.67 7.50 1.03
CA GLN A 97 2.38 6.10 1.36
C GLN A 97 1.81 5.33 0.17
N GLU A 98 0.96 5.99 -0.62
CA GLU A 98 0.33 5.40 -1.80
C GLU A 98 0.29 6.43 -2.93
N ALA A 99 0.47 5.96 -4.15
CA ALA A 99 0.33 6.77 -5.36
C ALA A 99 -0.29 5.91 -6.47
N HIS A 100 -1.38 6.41 -7.05
CA HIS A 100 -2.09 5.71 -8.12
C HIS A 100 -2.31 6.65 -9.30
N ARG A 101 -2.08 6.13 -10.52
CA ARG A 101 -2.54 6.76 -11.74
C ARG A 101 -3.99 6.36 -12.00
N LEU A 102 -4.84 7.33 -12.30
CA LEU A 102 -6.26 7.12 -12.50
C LEU A 102 -6.64 7.30 -13.97
N ALA A 103 -7.77 6.69 -14.34
CA ALA A 103 -8.47 6.98 -15.59
C ALA A 103 -9.68 7.85 -15.25
N GLY A 104 -9.75 9.06 -15.80
CA GLY A 104 -10.83 10.02 -15.53
C GLY A 104 -10.31 11.46 -15.48
N ASP A 105 -11.07 12.34 -14.82
CA ASP A 105 -10.74 13.76 -14.72
C ASP A 105 -9.54 14.07 -13.81
N ILE A 106 -9.19 13.14 -12.94
CA ILE A 106 -8.03 13.22 -12.07
C ILE A 106 -6.99 12.24 -12.60
N ASP A 107 -5.76 12.69 -12.79
CA ASP A 107 -4.68 11.86 -13.32
C ASP A 107 -4.01 11.00 -12.24
N TYR A 108 -3.82 11.57 -11.04
CA TYR A 108 -3.18 10.87 -9.93
C TYR A 108 -3.87 11.15 -8.61
N ILE A 109 -3.87 10.15 -7.73
CA ILE A 109 -4.21 10.29 -6.32
C ILE A 109 -3.05 9.81 -5.47
N LEU A 110 -2.69 10.58 -4.44
CA LEU A 110 -1.68 10.23 -3.45
C LEU A 110 -2.32 10.12 -2.08
N LYS A 111 -1.83 9.19 -1.26
CA LYS A 111 -2.05 9.19 0.18
C LYS A 111 -0.76 9.69 0.84
N VAL A 112 -0.83 10.83 1.48
CA VAL A 112 0.33 11.50 2.11
C VAL A 112 0.12 11.54 3.62
N ARG A 113 1.08 11.00 4.37
CA ARG A 113 1.04 10.97 5.83
C ARG A 113 2.17 11.85 6.38
N VAL A 114 1.80 12.81 7.19
CA VAL A 114 2.72 13.81 7.76
C VAL A 114 2.37 14.10 9.21
N ARG A 115 3.25 14.76 9.94
CA ARG A 115 3.01 15.09 11.34
C ARG A 115 1.88 16.11 11.54
N ASN A 116 1.78 17.11 10.66
CA ASN A 116 0.79 18.19 10.77
C ASN A 116 0.66 18.94 9.44
N ALA A 117 -0.23 19.94 9.39
CA ALA A 117 -0.46 20.74 8.19
C ALA A 117 0.78 21.53 7.72
N ARG A 118 1.67 21.97 8.63
CA ARG A 118 2.92 22.65 8.24
C ARG A 118 3.88 21.70 7.52
N ALA A 119 3.97 20.45 7.98
CA ALA A 119 4.77 19.42 7.31
C ALA A 119 4.18 19.08 5.93
N TYR A 120 2.85 19.12 5.79
CA TYR A 120 2.22 18.97 4.47
C TYR A 120 2.59 20.14 3.54
N ASP A 121 2.55 21.36 4.00
CA ASP A 121 2.94 22.53 3.17
C ASP A 121 4.39 22.41 2.68
N ALA A 122 5.31 22.00 3.55
CA ALA A 122 6.70 21.75 3.15
C ALA A 122 6.83 20.66 2.08
N PHE A 123 6.11 19.55 2.25
CA PHE A 123 6.00 18.49 1.25
C PHE A 123 5.47 19.02 -0.09
N TYR A 124 4.37 19.77 -0.05
CA TYR A 124 3.72 20.33 -1.23
C TYR A 124 4.66 21.27 -2.00
N GLN A 125 5.31 22.22 -1.32
CA GLN A 125 6.27 23.13 -1.94
C GLN A 125 7.43 22.39 -2.61
N ALA A 126 7.96 21.37 -1.96
CA ALA A 126 9.01 20.53 -2.53
C ALA A 126 8.54 19.77 -3.78
N LEU A 127 7.34 19.18 -3.75
CA LEU A 127 6.77 18.44 -4.87
C LEU A 127 6.53 19.33 -6.09
N ILE A 128 5.89 20.49 -5.92
CA ILE A 128 5.58 21.39 -7.04
C ILE A 128 6.83 22.03 -7.65
N SER A 129 7.86 22.30 -6.85
CA SER A 129 9.12 22.87 -7.35
C SER A 129 9.89 21.87 -8.22
N GLU A 130 9.89 20.59 -7.84
CA GLU A 130 10.62 19.54 -8.54
C GLU A 130 9.87 19.03 -9.76
N ALA A 131 8.57 18.75 -9.64
CA ALA A 131 7.77 18.11 -10.67
C ALA A 131 6.94 19.07 -11.52
N ARG A 132 6.93 20.38 -11.23
CA ARG A 132 6.12 21.38 -11.92
C ARG A 132 4.64 20.99 -12.04
N VAL A 133 4.06 20.56 -10.93
CA VAL A 133 2.64 20.22 -10.85
C VAL A 133 1.86 21.49 -10.54
N HIS A 134 0.81 21.78 -11.32
CA HIS A 134 0.09 23.06 -11.22
C HIS A 134 -1.33 22.93 -10.69
N ASN A 135 -1.97 21.78 -10.85
CA ASN A 135 -3.35 21.58 -10.41
C ASN A 135 -3.41 20.46 -9.36
N VAL A 136 -3.37 20.88 -8.11
CA VAL A 136 -3.32 20.01 -6.95
C VAL A 136 -4.44 20.39 -5.99
N THR A 137 -5.24 19.41 -5.61
CA THR A 137 -6.25 19.52 -4.56
C THR A 137 -5.89 18.60 -3.41
N ALA A 138 -5.71 19.15 -2.22
CA ALA A 138 -5.42 18.39 -1.02
C ALA A 138 -6.67 18.30 -0.13
N LEU A 139 -7.02 17.09 0.26
CA LEU A 139 -8.14 16.78 1.15
C LEU A 139 -7.60 16.18 2.43
N LEU A 140 -7.81 16.84 3.55
CA LEU A 140 -7.46 16.31 4.86
C LEU A 140 -8.46 15.21 5.25
N SER A 141 -7.96 14.02 5.55
CA SER A 141 -8.77 12.96 6.14
C SER A 141 -9.11 13.33 7.58
N MET A 142 -10.39 13.43 7.89
CA MET A 142 -10.85 13.73 9.25
C MET A 142 -10.85 12.49 10.14
N GLU A 143 -11.05 11.32 9.55
CA GLU A 143 -11.13 10.04 10.25
C GLU A 143 -10.80 8.89 9.28
N GLU A 144 -10.03 7.92 9.72
CA GLU A 144 -9.82 6.67 9.00
C GLU A 144 -10.86 5.64 9.45
N ILE A 145 -11.93 5.50 8.68
CA ILE A 145 -13.05 4.59 9.01
C ILE A 145 -12.65 3.12 8.84
N LYS A 146 -11.83 2.82 7.85
CA LYS A 146 -11.34 1.48 7.55
C LYS A 146 -10.05 1.54 6.74
N SER A 147 -9.06 0.79 7.18
CA SER A 147 -7.83 0.53 6.43
C SER A 147 -7.47 -0.95 6.54
N THR A 148 -7.37 -1.63 5.41
CA THR A 148 -6.97 -3.03 5.36
C THR A 148 -6.34 -3.37 4.02
N THR A 149 -5.32 -4.21 4.06
CA THR A 149 -4.71 -4.81 2.87
C THR A 149 -5.22 -6.23 2.60
N MET A 150 -6.15 -6.73 3.43
CA MET A 150 -6.70 -8.08 3.30
C MET A 150 -7.55 -8.20 2.04
N LEU A 151 -7.20 -9.16 1.18
CA LEU A 151 -8.02 -9.54 0.04
C LEU A 151 -9.12 -10.51 0.47
N PRO A 152 -10.36 -10.40 -0.04
CA PRO A 152 -11.47 -11.30 0.28
C PRO A 152 -11.28 -12.63 -0.47
N LEU A 153 -10.55 -13.55 0.14
CA LEU A 153 -10.27 -14.88 -0.45
C LEU A 153 -11.34 -15.93 -0.12
N GLU A 154 -12.27 -15.59 0.78
CA GLU A 154 -13.42 -16.44 1.13
C GLU A 154 -14.55 -16.13 0.15
N GLY A 155 -14.88 -17.10 -0.70
CA GLY A 155 -15.97 -17.05 -1.68
C GLY A 155 -16.25 -18.44 -2.22
#